data_d9608e2d0d962d38bf143a73d1826d32
#
_entry.id   d9608e2d0d962d38bf143a73d1826d32
#
_cell.length_a   1.000
_cell.length_b   1.000
_cell.length_c   1.000
_cell.angle_alpha   90.00
_cell.angle_beta   90.00
_cell.angle_gamma   90.00
#
_symmetry.space_group_name_H-M   'P 1'
#
loop_
_entity.id
_entity.type
_entity.pdbx_description
1 polymer ?
#
loop_
_entity_poly.entity_id
_entity_poly.type
_entity_poly.pdbx_seq_one_letter_code
_entity_poly.pdbx_strand_id
1 'polypeptide(L)'
;HFQGALNNGPHYPLNILQDVKVTIENTERYAEFKSGNLSARVSKGEFWSLDFLRNGERITGSQVKNNGYVQDTNNQRNYMFERLDLGVGETVYGLGERFTALVRNGQTVETWNRDGGTSTEQAYKNIPFYMTNRGYGVLVNHPQCVSFEVGAEKVSKVQFSVESEYLEYFVIDGPTPKAVLDRYTRFTGRPALPPAWSFGLWLTTSFTTNYDEATVNSFIDGMAERNLPLHVFHFDCFWMKAFQWCDFEWDPLTFPDPEGMIRRLKAKGLKI
;
A
#
# COMPACT_ATOMS: atom_id res chain seq x y z
N HIS A 1 -14.73 -13.51 -12.52
CA HIS A 1 -14.25 -14.01 -13.83
C HIS A 1 -15.22 -13.62 -14.93
N PHE A 2 -14.70 -13.20 -16.04
CA PHE A 2 -15.47 -13.01 -17.27
C PHE A 2 -14.91 -13.94 -18.34
N GLN A 3 -15.79 -14.65 -19.06
CA GLN A 3 -15.46 -15.59 -20.15
C GLN A 3 -14.38 -16.65 -19.79
N GLY A 4 -14.27 -17.04 -18.52
CA GLY A 4 -13.31 -18.03 -18.08
C GLY A 4 -11.88 -17.55 -18.02
N ALA A 5 -11.67 -16.25 -17.88
CA ALA A 5 -10.36 -15.63 -17.72
C ALA A 5 -9.54 -16.32 -16.65
N LEU A 6 -8.29 -16.53 -16.96
CA LEU A 6 -7.32 -17.08 -16.02
C LEU A 6 -6.87 -15.99 -15.05
N ASN A 7 -6.68 -16.38 -13.81
CA ASN A 7 -6.06 -15.54 -12.82
C ASN A 7 -4.55 -15.51 -13.08
N ASN A 8 -4.07 -14.40 -13.65
CA ASN A 8 -2.67 -14.24 -14.00
C ASN A 8 -1.87 -13.89 -12.74
N GLY A 9 -1.05 -14.85 -12.26
CA GLY A 9 -0.10 -14.60 -11.18
C GLY A 9 1.07 -13.67 -11.58
N PRO A 10 1.95 -13.37 -10.63
CA PRO A 10 2.08 -13.95 -9.31
C PRO A 10 1.01 -13.49 -8.31
N HIS A 11 0.65 -14.36 -7.38
CA HIS A 11 -0.24 -14.02 -6.28
C HIS A 11 0.55 -13.88 -4.99
N TYR A 12 0.16 -12.93 -4.16
CA TYR A 12 0.73 -12.79 -2.83
C TYR A 12 0.26 -13.95 -1.95
N PRO A 13 1.14 -14.56 -1.13
CA PRO A 13 0.72 -15.55 -0.15
C PRO A 13 -0.16 -14.88 0.91
N LEU A 14 -1.36 -15.39 1.09
CA LEU A 14 -2.31 -14.92 2.09
C LEU A 14 -2.48 -15.99 3.17
N ASN A 15 -2.48 -15.57 4.45
CA ASN A 15 -2.71 -16.44 5.58
C ASN A 15 -4.22 -16.66 5.78
N ILE A 16 -4.81 -17.51 4.98
CA ILE A 16 -6.23 -17.86 5.05
C ILE A 16 -6.46 -18.84 6.20
N LEU A 17 -7.33 -18.48 7.14
CA LEU A 17 -7.72 -19.36 8.23
C LEU A 17 -8.56 -20.52 7.68
N GLN A 18 -8.16 -21.76 8.01
CA GLN A 18 -8.81 -22.96 7.50
C GLN A 18 -10.11 -23.32 8.22
N ASP A 19 -10.20 -23.04 9.52
CA ASP A 19 -11.30 -23.51 10.39
C ASP A 19 -12.24 -22.37 10.81
N VAL A 20 -12.64 -21.53 9.87
CA VAL A 20 -13.58 -20.43 10.15
C VAL A 20 -15.00 -20.96 10.11
N LYS A 21 -15.74 -20.81 11.20
CA LYS A 21 -17.19 -21.11 11.20
C LYS A 21 -17.91 -20.04 10.39
N VAL A 22 -18.52 -20.49 9.30
CA VAL A 22 -19.41 -19.68 8.48
C VAL A 22 -20.83 -20.22 8.64
N THR A 23 -21.77 -19.37 9.00
CA THR A 23 -23.20 -19.67 8.94
C THR A 23 -23.76 -19.08 7.64
N ILE A 24 -24.63 -19.85 7.00
CA ILE A 24 -25.28 -19.44 5.75
C ILE A 24 -26.78 -19.35 5.99
N GLU A 25 -27.33 -18.17 5.80
CA GLU A 25 -28.76 -17.96 5.74
C GLU A 25 -29.16 -17.80 4.27
N ASN A 26 -30.12 -18.59 3.84
CA ASN A 26 -30.56 -18.62 2.45
C ASN A 26 -32.08 -18.52 2.38
N THR A 27 -32.57 -17.31 2.08
CA THR A 27 -33.99 -16.98 1.96
C THR A 27 -34.41 -16.80 0.50
N GLU A 28 -35.67 -16.53 0.27
CA GLU A 28 -36.15 -16.14 -1.07
C GLU A 28 -35.61 -14.77 -1.51
N ARG A 29 -35.28 -13.88 -0.55
CA ARG A 29 -34.88 -12.50 -0.81
C ARG A 29 -33.39 -12.28 -0.85
N TYR A 30 -32.60 -13.06 -0.12
CA TYR A 30 -31.15 -12.92 -0.02
C TYR A 30 -30.45 -14.22 0.39
N ALA A 31 -29.15 -14.27 0.13
CA ALA A 31 -28.24 -15.19 0.76
C ALA A 31 -27.23 -14.39 1.60
N GLU A 32 -27.00 -14.79 2.85
CA GLU A 32 -26.05 -14.15 3.75
C GLU A 32 -25.05 -15.16 4.27
N PHE A 33 -23.77 -14.80 4.17
CA PHE A 33 -22.64 -15.53 4.71
C PHE A 33 -22.11 -14.76 5.92
N LYS A 34 -22.15 -15.37 7.10
CA LYS A 34 -21.76 -14.72 8.35
C LYS A 34 -20.64 -15.47 9.04
N SER A 35 -19.61 -14.75 9.44
CA SER A 35 -18.52 -15.23 10.28
C SER A 35 -18.21 -14.21 11.38
N GLY A 36 -18.41 -14.59 12.63
CA GLY A 36 -18.28 -13.67 13.75
C GLY A 36 -19.24 -12.48 13.62
N ASN A 37 -18.69 -11.27 13.63
CA ASN A 37 -19.46 -10.03 13.53
C ASN A 37 -19.71 -9.56 12.09
N LEU A 38 -18.93 -10.08 11.13
CA LEU A 38 -19.00 -9.69 9.73
C LEU A 38 -19.90 -10.62 8.95
N SER A 39 -20.72 -10.06 8.08
CA SER A 39 -21.46 -10.83 7.09
C SER A 39 -21.44 -10.14 5.72
N ALA A 40 -21.57 -10.98 4.68
CA ALA A 40 -21.78 -10.58 3.31
C ALA A 40 -23.16 -11.06 2.87
N ARG A 41 -24.03 -10.15 2.46
CA ARG A 41 -25.39 -10.42 2.02
C ARG A 41 -25.55 -10.08 0.55
N VAL A 42 -25.99 -11.06 -0.23
CA VAL A 42 -26.31 -10.90 -1.66
C VAL A 42 -27.82 -10.93 -1.83
N SER A 43 -28.39 -9.90 -2.45
CA SER A 43 -29.81 -9.87 -2.78
C SER A 43 -30.15 -10.85 -3.90
N LYS A 44 -31.37 -11.40 -3.87
CA LYS A 44 -31.93 -12.28 -4.89
C LYS A 44 -33.09 -11.65 -5.66
N GLY A 45 -33.41 -10.41 -5.36
CA GLY A 45 -34.51 -9.69 -6.00
C GLY A 45 -34.19 -9.20 -7.41
N GLU A 46 -35.08 -8.42 -7.97
CA GLU A 46 -34.93 -7.77 -9.28
C GLU A 46 -33.66 -6.93 -9.38
N PHE A 47 -33.24 -6.33 -8.26
CA PHE A 47 -32.03 -5.52 -8.20
C PHE A 47 -30.98 -6.22 -7.36
N TRP A 48 -29.87 -6.56 -8.00
CA TRP A 48 -28.71 -7.13 -7.36
C TRP A 48 -28.07 -6.14 -6.39
N SER A 49 -27.69 -6.62 -5.20
CA SER A 49 -26.81 -5.91 -4.27
C SER A 49 -25.90 -6.89 -3.53
N LEU A 50 -24.73 -6.39 -3.13
CA LEU A 50 -23.82 -7.05 -2.21
C LEU A 50 -23.58 -6.09 -1.05
N ASP A 51 -24.04 -6.45 0.14
CA ASP A 51 -23.89 -5.63 1.33
C ASP A 51 -22.96 -6.31 2.34
N PHE A 52 -22.01 -5.56 2.86
CA PHE A 52 -21.17 -5.96 3.99
C PHE A 52 -21.73 -5.36 5.27
N LEU A 53 -21.98 -6.23 6.26
CA LEU A 53 -22.62 -5.82 7.51
C LEU A 53 -21.73 -6.20 8.70
N ARG A 54 -21.70 -5.33 9.70
CA ARG A 54 -21.13 -5.60 11.02
C ARG A 54 -22.25 -5.62 12.05
N ASN A 55 -22.41 -6.74 12.75
CA ASN A 55 -23.50 -6.93 13.73
C ASN A 55 -24.90 -6.60 13.15
N GLY A 56 -25.10 -6.85 11.86
CA GLY A 56 -26.35 -6.56 11.16
C GLY A 56 -26.45 -5.13 10.60
N GLU A 57 -25.53 -4.23 10.94
CA GLU A 57 -25.49 -2.88 10.38
C GLU A 57 -24.59 -2.83 9.13
N ARG A 58 -25.09 -2.23 8.08
CA ARG A 58 -24.37 -2.07 6.82
C ARG A 58 -23.18 -1.13 6.95
N ILE A 59 -21.98 -1.58 6.63
CA ILE A 59 -20.76 -0.79 6.65
C ILE A 59 -20.37 -0.27 5.26
N THR A 60 -20.57 -1.06 4.22
CA THR A 60 -20.40 -0.70 2.82
C THR A 60 -21.09 -1.72 1.93
N GLY A 61 -21.09 -1.53 0.64
CA GLY A 61 -21.65 -2.48 -0.31
C GLY A 61 -21.64 -1.95 -1.74
N SER A 62 -22.14 -2.79 -2.64
CA SER A 62 -22.25 -2.54 -4.05
C SER A 62 -23.67 -2.85 -4.54
N GLN A 63 -24.11 -2.14 -5.58
CA GLN A 63 -25.45 -2.27 -6.13
C GLN A 63 -25.37 -2.42 -7.64
N VAL A 64 -26.53 -2.59 -8.28
CA VAL A 64 -26.65 -2.61 -9.75
C VAL A 64 -25.88 -1.46 -10.39
N LYS A 65 -25.10 -1.76 -11.43
CA LYS A 65 -24.22 -0.83 -12.16
C LYS A 65 -22.99 -0.32 -11.40
N ASN A 66 -22.72 -0.85 -10.22
CA ASN A 66 -21.50 -0.50 -9.46
C ASN A 66 -20.33 -1.45 -9.73
N ASN A 67 -20.57 -2.56 -10.39
CA ASN A 67 -19.51 -3.45 -10.85
C ASN A 67 -19.72 -3.78 -12.33
N GLY A 68 -18.67 -4.20 -12.98
CA GLY A 68 -18.77 -4.57 -14.37
C GLY A 68 -17.43 -4.88 -15.03
N TYR A 69 -17.59 -5.30 -16.26
CA TYR A 69 -16.54 -5.53 -17.21
C TYR A 69 -16.61 -4.45 -18.27
N VAL A 70 -15.47 -3.86 -18.59
CA VAL A 70 -15.33 -2.83 -19.62
C VAL A 70 -14.29 -3.29 -20.62
N GLN A 71 -14.67 -3.26 -21.89
CA GLN A 71 -13.75 -3.44 -23.00
C GLN A 71 -13.44 -2.09 -23.63
N ASP A 72 -12.18 -1.68 -23.58
CA ASP A 72 -11.71 -0.52 -24.31
C ASP A 72 -11.41 -0.93 -25.76
N THR A 73 -12.27 -0.51 -26.67
CA THR A 73 -12.17 -0.87 -28.08
C THR A 73 -11.03 -0.17 -28.82
N ASN A 74 -10.47 0.92 -28.25
CA ASN A 74 -9.38 1.67 -28.86
C ASN A 74 -8.03 0.97 -28.67
N ASN A 75 -7.81 0.40 -27.49
CA ASN A 75 -6.56 -0.27 -27.15
C ASN A 75 -6.68 -1.79 -26.95
N GLN A 76 -7.90 -2.33 -27.12
CA GLN A 76 -8.24 -3.75 -26.94
C GLN A 76 -7.94 -4.28 -25.52
N ARG A 77 -8.01 -3.41 -24.51
CA ARG A 77 -7.81 -3.79 -23.11
C ARG A 77 -9.13 -4.03 -22.41
N ASN A 78 -9.10 -4.97 -21.50
CA ASN A 78 -10.26 -5.36 -20.73
C ASN A 78 -10.06 -5.00 -19.26
N TYR A 79 -11.08 -4.42 -18.64
CA TYR A 79 -11.04 -3.98 -17.26
C TYR A 79 -12.19 -4.55 -16.46
N MET A 80 -11.90 -4.99 -15.25
CA MET A 80 -12.91 -5.22 -14.22
C MET A 80 -12.92 -4.07 -13.24
N PHE A 81 -14.09 -3.66 -12.80
CA PHE A 81 -14.22 -2.63 -11.78
C PHE A 81 -15.28 -2.98 -10.74
N GLU A 82 -15.12 -2.40 -9.56
CA GLU A 82 -16.06 -2.44 -8.45
C GLU A 82 -16.16 -1.04 -7.81
N ARG A 83 -17.36 -0.67 -7.36
CA ARG A 83 -17.64 0.57 -6.62
C ARG A 83 -18.30 0.23 -5.31
N LEU A 84 -17.59 0.45 -4.22
CA LEU A 84 -18.13 0.33 -2.89
C LEU A 84 -18.65 1.67 -2.38
N ASP A 85 -19.73 1.61 -1.61
CA ASP A 85 -20.35 2.82 -1.04
C ASP A 85 -19.42 3.48 -0.03
N LEU A 86 -19.36 4.80 -0.11
CA LEU A 86 -18.70 5.69 0.82
C LEU A 86 -19.74 6.59 1.48
N GLY A 87 -19.84 6.52 2.80
CA GLY A 87 -20.84 7.24 3.57
C GLY A 87 -20.50 8.71 3.78
N VAL A 88 -21.47 9.48 4.22
CA VAL A 88 -21.26 10.89 4.59
C VAL A 88 -20.31 10.97 5.80
N GLY A 89 -19.29 11.82 5.71
CA GLY A 89 -18.25 11.96 6.74
C GLY A 89 -17.29 10.78 6.84
N GLU A 90 -17.36 9.85 5.91
CA GLU A 90 -16.43 8.74 5.83
C GLU A 90 -15.15 9.17 5.12
N THR A 91 -14.01 8.90 5.75
CA THR A 91 -12.67 9.23 5.25
C THR A 91 -11.88 7.97 4.98
N VAL A 92 -11.12 8.01 3.90
CA VAL A 92 -10.30 6.90 3.39
C VAL A 92 -8.82 7.20 3.58
N TYR A 93 -8.07 6.18 4.00
CA TYR A 93 -6.63 6.23 4.27
C TYR A 93 -5.94 5.02 3.62
N GLY A 94 -4.63 5.12 3.38
CA GLY A 94 -3.83 4.00 2.87
C GLY A 94 -3.36 4.21 1.44
N LEU A 95 -3.36 3.15 0.62
CA LEU A 95 -2.89 3.10 -0.76
C LEU A 95 -1.37 3.32 -0.90
N GLY A 96 -0.61 2.97 0.15
CA GLY A 96 0.85 3.10 0.17
C GLY A 96 1.33 4.50 0.58
N GLU A 97 2.61 4.75 0.36
CA GLU A 97 3.23 6.04 0.65
C GLU A 97 3.00 7.01 -0.51
N ARG A 98 2.49 8.20 -0.19
CA ARG A 98 2.14 9.23 -1.19
C ARG A 98 2.53 10.62 -0.69
N PHE A 99 2.93 11.50 -1.60
CA PHE A 99 3.21 12.91 -1.32
C PHE A 99 1.95 13.79 -1.28
N THR A 100 0.78 13.19 -1.39
CA THR A 100 -0.52 13.85 -1.31
C THR A 100 -1.08 13.82 0.11
N ALA A 101 -2.23 14.44 0.33
CA ALA A 101 -2.88 14.45 1.65
C ALA A 101 -3.13 13.04 2.19
N LEU A 102 -3.05 12.89 3.53
CA LEU A 102 -3.27 11.60 4.21
C LEU A 102 -4.68 11.05 3.97
N VAL A 103 -5.69 11.92 3.96
CA VAL A 103 -7.06 11.58 3.58
C VAL A 103 -7.12 11.49 2.05
N ARG A 104 -7.57 10.36 1.55
CA ARG A 104 -7.58 10.06 0.11
C ARG A 104 -8.84 10.52 -0.61
N ASN A 105 -9.85 11.00 0.10
CA ASN A 105 -11.09 11.49 -0.52
C ASN A 105 -10.80 12.58 -1.55
N GLY A 106 -11.38 12.45 -2.73
CA GLY A 106 -11.16 13.33 -3.87
C GLY A 106 -9.93 13.00 -4.72
N GLN A 107 -9.18 11.93 -4.39
CA GLN A 107 -7.98 11.54 -5.11
C GLN A 107 -8.21 10.33 -6.02
N THR A 108 -7.53 10.32 -7.15
CA THR A 108 -7.29 9.13 -7.97
C THR A 108 -5.88 8.64 -7.69
N VAL A 109 -5.71 7.35 -7.43
CA VAL A 109 -4.44 6.73 -7.03
C VAL A 109 -4.21 5.47 -7.85
N GLU A 110 -3.13 5.44 -8.61
CA GLU A 110 -2.66 4.23 -9.28
C GLU A 110 -1.63 3.51 -8.41
N THR A 111 -1.82 2.22 -8.17
CA THR A 111 -0.88 1.40 -7.38
C THR A 111 0.15 0.76 -8.30
N TRP A 112 1.09 1.55 -8.74
CA TRP A 112 2.21 1.11 -9.56
C TRP A 112 3.49 1.79 -9.11
N ASN A 113 4.58 1.02 -8.93
CA ASN A 113 5.86 1.58 -8.55
C ASN A 113 6.48 2.31 -9.74
N ARG A 114 6.67 3.61 -9.58
CA ARG A 114 7.36 4.45 -10.55
C ARG A 114 8.40 5.28 -9.84
N ASP A 115 9.46 5.64 -10.55
CA ASP A 115 10.44 6.59 -10.04
C ASP A 115 9.77 7.96 -9.94
N GLY A 116 9.41 8.32 -8.72
CA GLY A 116 8.68 9.54 -8.40
C GLY A 116 9.56 10.55 -7.70
N GLY A 117 9.52 11.79 -8.12
CA GLY A 117 10.06 12.90 -7.36
C GLY A 117 9.16 13.22 -6.16
N THR A 118 9.63 14.10 -5.29
CA THR A 118 8.92 14.54 -4.08
C THR A 118 7.69 15.42 -4.33
N SER A 119 7.42 15.76 -5.59
CA SER A 119 6.35 16.69 -6.00
C SER A 119 5.31 16.07 -6.91
N THR A 120 5.29 14.75 -7.04
CA THR A 120 4.31 14.02 -7.87
C THR A 120 3.54 12.99 -7.05
N GLU A 121 2.45 12.46 -7.62
CA GLU A 121 1.68 11.37 -7.05
C GLU A 121 2.39 10.01 -7.16
N GLN A 122 3.45 9.91 -7.92
CA GLN A 122 4.24 8.69 -8.10
C GLN A 122 4.94 8.31 -6.80
N ALA A 123 5.04 7.02 -6.55
CA ALA A 123 5.65 6.51 -5.33
C ALA A 123 6.27 5.12 -5.55
N TYR A 124 7.26 4.80 -4.74
CA TYR A 124 7.89 3.49 -4.74
C TYR A 124 7.12 2.44 -3.94
N LYS A 125 6.35 2.83 -2.94
CA LYS A 125 5.58 1.92 -2.10
C LYS A 125 4.10 2.05 -2.38
N ASN A 126 3.59 1.11 -3.16
CA ASN A 126 2.20 0.99 -3.53
C ASN A 126 1.59 -0.23 -2.85
N ILE A 127 0.48 -0.03 -2.16
CA ILE A 127 -0.24 -1.08 -1.46
C ILE A 127 -1.71 -0.95 -1.85
N PRO A 128 -2.31 -1.93 -2.55
CA PRO A 128 -3.70 -1.87 -2.99
C PRO A 128 -4.67 -2.15 -1.84
N PHE A 129 -4.46 -1.45 -0.75
CA PHE A 129 -5.25 -1.55 0.48
C PHE A 129 -5.59 -0.17 1.00
N TYR A 130 -6.87 0.03 1.28
CA TYR A 130 -7.35 1.20 2.00
C TYR A 130 -8.14 0.81 3.25
N MET A 131 -8.24 1.72 4.19
CA MET A 131 -9.10 1.60 5.36
C MET A 131 -9.89 2.89 5.58
N THR A 132 -10.99 2.79 6.33
CA THR A 132 -11.87 3.93 6.60
C THR A 132 -11.98 4.22 8.09
N ASN A 133 -12.40 5.45 8.43
CA ASN A 133 -12.72 5.82 9.81
C ASN A 133 -13.96 5.09 10.36
N ARG A 134 -14.72 4.36 9.53
CA ARG A 134 -15.83 3.49 9.97
C ARG A 134 -15.36 2.10 10.40
N GLY A 135 -14.06 1.84 10.36
CA GLY A 135 -13.48 0.61 10.90
C GLY A 135 -13.62 -0.59 9.98
N TYR A 136 -13.43 -0.41 8.70
CA TYR A 136 -13.17 -1.49 7.75
C TYR A 136 -12.06 -1.10 6.79
N GLY A 137 -11.45 -2.09 6.17
CA GLY A 137 -10.52 -1.91 5.08
C GLY A 137 -10.85 -2.80 3.90
N VAL A 138 -10.31 -2.47 2.75
CA VAL A 138 -10.45 -3.25 1.51
C VAL A 138 -9.08 -3.48 0.90
N LEU A 139 -8.73 -4.74 0.69
CA LEU A 139 -7.56 -5.17 -0.04
C LEU A 139 -8.00 -5.65 -1.43
N VAL A 140 -7.47 -5.05 -2.48
CA VAL A 140 -7.63 -5.54 -3.85
C VAL A 140 -6.45 -6.47 -4.14
N ASN A 141 -6.73 -7.77 -4.30
CA ASN A 141 -5.68 -8.79 -4.41
C ASN A 141 -5.25 -8.97 -5.88
N HIS A 142 -4.57 -7.98 -6.39
CA HIS A 142 -4.05 -8.00 -7.76
C HIS A 142 -2.60 -7.51 -7.82
N PRO A 143 -1.72 -8.19 -8.58
CA PRO A 143 -0.35 -7.75 -8.83
C PRO A 143 -0.26 -6.68 -9.94
N GLN A 144 -1.31 -6.53 -10.74
CA GLN A 144 -1.39 -5.52 -11.78
C GLN A 144 -1.57 -4.12 -11.17
N CYS A 145 -1.44 -3.11 -12.02
CA CYS A 145 -1.81 -1.75 -11.66
C CYS A 145 -3.31 -1.71 -11.32
N VAL A 146 -3.63 -1.31 -10.09
CA VAL A 146 -5.00 -1.05 -9.67
C VAL A 146 -5.19 0.45 -9.58
N SER A 147 -6.19 0.98 -10.27
CA SER A 147 -6.60 2.37 -10.16
C SER A 147 -7.71 2.49 -9.11
N PHE A 148 -7.51 3.40 -8.16
CA PHE A 148 -8.50 3.75 -7.14
C PHE A 148 -9.00 5.17 -7.37
N GLU A 149 -10.31 5.34 -7.42
CA GLU A 149 -11.00 6.62 -7.46
C GLU A 149 -11.77 6.80 -6.16
N VAL A 150 -11.20 7.56 -5.24
CA VAL A 150 -11.72 7.71 -3.88
C VAL A 150 -12.62 8.94 -3.80
N GLY A 151 -13.89 8.80 -4.10
CA GLY A 151 -14.80 9.94 -4.16
C GLY A 151 -14.44 10.98 -5.22
N ALA A 152 -13.60 10.64 -6.19
CA ALA A 152 -13.13 11.54 -7.23
C ALA A 152 -14.15 11.65 -8.37
N GLU A 153 -14.59 10.55 -8.93
CA GLU A 153 -15.66 10.54 -9.95
C GLU A 153 -17.05 10.64 -9.30
N LYS A 154 -17.28 9.80 -8.28
CA LYS A 154 -18.53 9.83 -7.51
C LYS A 154 -18.19 10.01 -6.03
N VAL A 155 -18.58 11.12 -5.46
CA VAL A 155 -18.29 11.52 -4.07
C VAL A 155 -18.73 10.46 -3.04
N SER A 156 -19.73 9.65 -3.36
CA SER A 156 -20.28 8.59 -2.50
C SER A 156 -19.72 7.20 -2.77
N LYS A 157 -18.61 7.08 -3.51
CA LYS A 157 -18.04 5.79 -3.90
C LYS A 157 -16.53 5.77 -3.79
N VAL A 158 -16.02 4.58 -3.47
CA VAL A 158 -14.64 4.21 -3.78
C VAL A 158 -14.71 3.22 -4.94
N GLN A 159 -14.23 3.61 -6.10
CA GLN A 159 -14.08 2.72 -7.24
C GLN A 159 -12.67 2.17 -7.27
N PHE A 160 -12.53 0.91 -7.59
CA PHE A 160 -11.25 0.32 -7.99
C PHE A 160 -11.42 -0.49 -9.26
N SER A 161 -10.42 -0.39 -10.12
CA SER A 161 -10.40 -1.07 -11.41
C SER A 161 -9.03 -1.66 -11.71
N VAL A 162 -9.02 -2.75 -12.46
CA VAL A 162 -7.81 -3.47 -12.84
C VAL A 162 -7.92 -3.92 -14.29
N GLU A 163 -6.80 -3.83 -15.03
CA GLU A 163 -6.70 -4.40 -16.38
C GLU A 163 -6.65 -5.93 -16.28
N SER A 164 -7.80 -6.55 -16.25
CA SER A 164 -7.98 -8.00 -16.11
C SER A 164 -9.42 -8.37 -16.46
N GLU A 165 -9.68 -9.64 -16.68
CA GLU A 165 -11.02 -10.23 -16.69
C GLU A 165 -11.41 -10.88 -15.36
N TYR A 166 -10.59 -10.68 -14.34
CA TYR A 166 -10.75 -11.18 -12.98
C TYR A 166 -10.56 -10.05 -11.98
N LEU A 167 -11.38 -10.02 -10.94
CA LEU A 167 -11.24 -9.07 -9.82
C LEU A 167 -11.51 -9.79 -8.50
N GLU A 168 -10.52 -9.78 -7.62
CA GLU A 168 -10.62 -10.29 -6.27
C GLU A 168 -10.32 -9.19 -5.26
N TYR A 169 -11.17 -9.06 -4.26
CA TYR A 169 -10.92 -8.15 -3.15
C TYR A 169 -11.45 -8.72 -1.83
N PHE A 170 -10.88 -8.26 -0.73
CA PHE A 170 -11.23 -8.67 0.62
C PHE A 170 -11.69 -7.48 1.43
N VAL A 171 -12.84 -7.61 2.09
CA VAL A 171 -13.32 -6.63 3.06
C VAL A 171 -12.90 -7.09 4.45
N ILE A 172 -12.11 -6.27 5.13
CA ILE A 172 -11.49 -6.56 6.43
C ILE A 172 -12.18 -5.70 7.48
N ASP A 173 -12.97 -6.32 8.32
CA ASP A 173 -13.67 -5.65 9.41
C ASP A 173 -12.72 -5.32 10.57
N GLY A 174 -13.02 -4.26 11.32
CA GLY A 174 -12.34 -3.91 12.56
C GLY A 174 -12.94 -2.63 13.17
N PRO A 175 -13.33 -2.62 14.46
CA PRO A 175 -14.02 -1.48 15.06
C PRO A 175 -13.16 -0.20 15.12
N THR A 176 -11.86 -0.33 14.94
CA THR A 176 -10.90 0.80 14.92
C THR A 176 -9.88 0.59 13.80
N PRO A 177 -9.21 1.64 13.31
CA PRO A 177 -8.12 1.51 12.34
C PRO A 177 -7.01 0.54 12.81
N LYS A 178 -6.68 0.53 14.10
CA LYS A 178 -5.71 -0.42 14.67
C LYS A 178 -6.19 -1.87 14.54
N ALA A 179 -7.46 -2.13 14.78
CA ALA A 179 -8.02 -3.48 14.63
C ALA A 179 -8.08 -3.92 13.17
N VAL A 180 -8.36 -2.99 12.24
CA VAL A 180 -8.29 -3.25 10.80
C VAL A 180 -6.86 -3.63 10.40
N LEU A 181 -5.86 -2.85 10.82
CA LEU A 181 -4.43 -3.12 10.54
C LEU A 181 -3.97 -4.43 11.18
N ASP A 182 -4.42 -4.74 12.40
CA ASP A 182 -4.09 -6.01 13.05
C ASP A 182 -4.60 -7.20 12.21
N ARG A 183 -5.83 -7.15 11.73
CA ARG A 183 -6.40 -8.21 10.88
C ARG A 183 -5.75 -8.25 9.51
N TYR A 184 -5.54 -7.09 8.89
CA TYR A 184 -4.86 -6.97 7.61
C TYR A 184 -3.47 -7.62 7.67
N THR A 185 -2.65 -7.27 8.67
CA THR A 185 -1.30 -7.80 8.79
C THR A 185 -1.25 -9.26 9.25
N ARG A 186 -2.26 -9.78 9.95
CA ARG A 186 -2.41 -11.24 10.15
C ARG A 186 -2.66 -11.95 8.83
N PHE A 187 -3.46 -11.35 7.98
CA PHE A 187 -3.85 -11.92 6.70
C PHE A 187 -2.71 -11.88 5.67
N THR A 188 -1.98 -10.75 5.58
CA THR A 188 -0.94 -10.53 4.56
C THR A 188 0.48 -10.82 5.05
N GLY A 189 0.69 -11.01 6.34
CA GLY A 189 1.99 -11.17 6.98
C GLY A 189 2.30 -10.02 7.94
N ARG A 190 2.85 -10.37 9.10
CA ARG A 190 3.27 -9.39 10.11
C ARG A 190 4.58 -8.74 9.70
N PRO A 191 4.72 -7.41 9.81
CA PRO A 191 6.00 -6.76 9.67
C PRO A 191 6.93 -7.14 10.81
N ALA A 192 8.23 -7.16 10.56
CA ALA A 192 9.23 -7.25 11.61
C ALA A 192 9.18 -5.99 12.49
N LEU A 193 9.50 -6.15 13.77
CA LEU A 193 9.71 -5.00 14.65
C LEU A 193 11.16 -4.50 14.45
N PRO A 194 11.36 -3.34 13.83
CA PRO A 194 12.70 -2.82 13.62
C PRO A 194 13.29 -2.27 14.92
N PRO A 195 14.62 -2.18 15.04
CA PRO A 195 15.27 -1.63 16.22
C PRO A 195 14.96 -0.13 16.37
N ALA A 196 14.92 0.35 17.59
CA ALA A 196 14.52 1.73 17.92
C ALA A 196 15.33 2.80 17.17
N TRP A 197 16.62 2.59 16.93
CA TRP A 197 17.46 3.53 16.20
C TRP A 197 17.01 3.76 14.75
N SER A 198 16.31 2.79 14.12
CA SER A 198 15.85 2.91 12.75
C SER A 198 14.70 3.92 12.58
N PHE A 199 14.07 4.34 13.67
CA PHE A 199 13.11 5.44 13.71
C PHE A 199 13.75 6.81 13.94
N GLY A 200 15.08 6.86 14.06
CA GLY A 200 15.82 8.09 14.16
C GLY A 200 16.02 8.79 12.80
N LEU A 201 16.74 9.90 12.83
CA LEU A 201 17.04 10.64 11.61
C LEU A 201 18.08 9.89 10.76
N TRP A 202 17.76 9.71 9.50
CA TRP A 202 18.64 9.22 8.46
C TRP A 202 19.06 10.37 7.57
N LEU A 203 20.35 10.57 7.38
CA LEU A 203 20.89 11.58 6.48
C LEU A 203 21.56 10.89 5.29
N THR A 204 21.23 11.36 4.11
CA THR A 204 21.96 11.07 2.87
C THR A 204 22.07 12.36 2.06
N THR A 205 23.11 12.48 1.27
CA THR A 205 23.25 13.58 0.31
C THR A 205 22.83 13.14 -1.09
N SER A 206 22.39 11.88 -1.21
CA SER A 206 22.03 11.26 -2.48
C SER A 206 23.17 11.41 -3.51
N PHE A 207 22.86 11.60 -4.77
CA PHE A 207 23.83 11.87 -5.84
C PHE A 207 23.97 13.37 -6.17
N THR A 208 23.53 14.24 -5.26
CA THR A 208 23.59 15.70 -5.46
C THR A 208 24.93 16.31 -5.08
N THR A 209 25.77 15.57 -4.36
CA THR A 209 27.11 15.98 -3.95
C THR A 209 28.13 14.89 -4.23
N ASN A 210 29.38 15.28 -4.45
CA ASN A 210 30.48 14.33 -4.50
C ASN A 210 30.67 13.71 -3.11
N TYR A 211 30.79 12.40 -3.07
CA TYR A 211 31.13 11.69 -1.86
C TYR A 211 32.62 11.50 -1.76
N ASP A 212 33.17 11.85 -0.62
CA ASP A 212 34.40 11.37 -0.04
C ASP A 212 34.29 11.39 1.47
N GLU A 213 35.22 10.81 2.19
CA GLU A 213 35.16 10.76 3.65
C GLU A 213 35.13 12.16 4.30
N ALA A 214 35.87 13.11 3.72
CA ALA A 214 35.91 14.48 4.24
C ALA A 214 34.57 15.19 4.09
N THR A 215 33.94 15.05 2.94
CA THR A 215 32.61 15.60 2.66
C THR A 215 31.56 15.00 3.58
N VAL A 216 31.54 13.68 3.73
CA VAL A 216 30.61 12.98 4.62
C VAL A 216 30.78 13.46 6.08
N ASN A 217 32.02 13.55 6.56
CA ASN A 217 32.30 14.06 7.88
C ASN A 217 31.83 15.50 8.08
N SER A 218 31.99 16.37 7.06
CA SER A 218 31.52 17.77 7.16
C SER A 218 30.01 17.88 7.40
N PHE A 219 29.20 17.03 6.80
CA PHE A 219 27.76 16.98 7.05
C PHE A 219 27.44 16.44 8.45
N ILE A 220 28.11 15.38 8.87
CA ILE A 220 27.91 14.75 10.17
C ILE A 220 28.30 15.71 11.30
N ASP A 221 29.45 16.34 11.18
CA ASP A 221 29.96 17.29 12.15
C ASP A 221 29.09 18.56 12.19
N GLY A 222 28.62 19.00 11.02
CA GLY A 222 27.67 20.10 10.91
C GLY A 222 26.32 19.83 11.58
N MET A 223 25.83 18.58 11.60
CA MET A 223 24.67 18.19 12.39
C MET A 223 24.95 18.28 13.88
N ALA A 224 26.11 17.73 14.33
CA ALA A 224 26.52 17.76 15.72
C ALA A 224 26.70 19.19 16.26
N GLU A 225 27.35 20.08 15.53
CA GLU A 225 27.53 21.49 15.86
C GLU A 225 26.21 22.26 16.08
N ARG A 226 25.17 21.83 15.38
CA ARG A 226 23.82 22.41 15.49
C ARG A 226 22.93 21.70 16.49
N ASN A 227 23.47 20.75 17.24
CA ASN A 227 22.71 19.88 18.16
C ASN A 227 21.52 19.18 17.49
N LEU A 228 21.65 18.81 16.21
CA LEU A 228 20.66 18.05 15.49
C LEU A 228 20.96 16.56 15.66
N PRO A 229 20.02 15.76 16.18
CA PRO A 229 20.26 14.34 16.39
C PRO A 229 20.38 13.62 15.04
N LEU A 230 21.46 12.89 14.84
CA LEU A 230 21.68 12.06 13.65
C LEU A 230 21.94 10.61 14.12
N HIS A 231 21.20 9.66 13.55
CA HIS A 231 21.26 8.25 13.93
C HIS A 231 21.91 7.38 12.86
N VAL A 232 21.63 7.69 11.59
CA VAL A 232 22.08 6.92 10.44
C VAL A 232 22.63 7.86 9.37
N PHE A 233 23.81 7.54 8.88
CA PHE A 233 24.25 8.11 7.60
C PHE A 233 24.14 7.03 6.52
N HIS A 234 23.39 7.34 5.47
CA HIS A 234 23.14 6.45 4.37
C HIS A 234 23.89 6.92 3.13
N PHE A 235 24.82 6.10 2.63
CA PHE A 235 25.48 6.34 1.35
C PHE A 235 24.52 5.99 0.22
N ASP A 236 24.53 6.82 -0.83
CA ASP A 236 23.87 6.53 -2.09
C ASP A 236 24.87 5.92 -3.09
N CYS A 237 24.46 5.67 -4.33
CA CYS A 237 25.19 4.89 -5.33
C CYS A 237 26.64 5.31 -5.58
N PHE A 238 27.04 6.54 -5.30
CA PHE A 238 28.40 7.03 -5.51
C PHE A 238 29.45 6.59 -4.48
N TRP A 239 29.09 5.70 -3.54
CA TRP A 239 30.12 4.96 -2.80
C TRP A 239 30.84 3.96 -3.70
N MET A 240 30.18 3.51 -4.76
CA MET A 240 30.76 2.68 -5.83
C MET A 240 31.34 3.55 -6.94
N LYS A 241 32.17 2.96 -7.78
CA LYS A 241 32.64 3.60 -9.01
C LYS A 241 31.46 4.10 -9.84
N ALA A 242 31.57 5.32 -10.34
CA ALA A 242 30.54 5.93 -11.16
C ALA A 242 30.14 5.04 -12.35
N PHE A 243 28.81 4.88 -12.52
CA PHE A 243 28.19 4.04 -13.54
C PHE A 243 28.48 2.53 -13.46
N GLN A 244 29.08 2.06 -12.35
CA GLN A 244 29.34 0.64 -12.08
C GLN A 244 28.57 0.17 -10.81
N TRP A 245 27.29 0.54 -10.70
CA TRP A 245 26.50 0.40 -9.47
C TRP A 245 25.97 -1.02 -9.21
N CYS A 246 26.33 -1.97 -10.06
CA CYS A 246 26.03 -3.39 -9.82
C CYS A 246 27.25 -4.18 -9.34
N ASP A 247 28.43 -3.55 -9.23
CA ASP A 247 29.67 -4.24 -8.86
C ASP A 247 29.80 -4.43 -7.35
N PHE A 248 29.13 -3.58 -6.56
CA PHE A 248 29.21 -3.55 -5.09
C PHE A 248 30.65 -3.40 -4.58
N GLU A 249 31.47 -2.66 -5.29
CA GLU A 249 32.85 -2.34 -4.93
C GLU A 249 32.98 -0.87 -4.58
N TRP A 250 33.66 -0.57 -3.47
CA TRP A 250 34.00 0.80 -3.12
C TRP A 250 34.87 1.43 -4.18
N ASP A 251 34.64 2.70 -4.51
CA ASP A 251 35.54 3.46 -5.37
C ASP A 251 36.83 3.78 -4.58
N PRO A 252 37.98 3.18 -4.96
CA PRO A 252 39.22 3.39 -4.23
C PRO A 252 39.79 4.81 -4.37
N LEU A 253 39.30 5.60 -5.35
CA LEU A 253 39.74 6.99 -5.53
C LEU A 253 39.08 7.91 -4.49
N THR A 254 37.80 7.68 -4.19
CA THR A 254 37.04 8.49 -3.25
C THR A 254 37.03 7.92 -1.83
N PHE A 255 37.12 6.59 -1.70
CA PHE A 255 37.14 5.88 -0.42
C PHE A 255 38.31 4.89 -0.35
N PRO A 256 39.53 5.38 -0.16
CA PRO A 256 40.74 4.52 -0.13
C PRO A 256 40.82 3.60 1.09
N ASP A 257 40.11 3.92 2.18
CA ASP A 257 40.04 3.13 3.42
C ASP A 257 38.57 3.02 3.93
N PRO A 258 37.68 2.32 3.19
CA PRO A 258 36.28 2.29 3.53
C PRO A 258 35.99 1.61 4.87
N GLU A 259 36.73 0.56 5.24
CA GLU A 259 36.57 -0.11 6.53
C GLU A 259 36.97 0.80 7.69
N GLY A 260 38.09 1.51 7.57
CA GLY A 260 38.53 2.47 8.56
C GLY A 260 37.56 3.64 8.69
N MET A 261 37.07 4.17 7.59
CA MET A 261 36.03 5.19 7.57
C MET A 261 34.77 4.72 8.32
N ILE A 262 34.24 3.55 7.99
CA ILE A 262 33.07 3.00 8.70
C ILE A 262 33.31 2.85 10.20
N ARG A 263 34.50 2.40 10.61
CA ARG A 263 34.87 2.34 12.03
C ARG A 263 34.85 3.72 12.68
N ARG A 264 35.40 4.74 12.04
CA ARG A 264 35.40 6.13 12.53
C ARG A 264 33.99 6.69 12.66
N LEU A 265 33.14 6.47 11.68
CA LEU A 265 31.74 6.90 11.71
C LEU A 265 30.93 6.18 12.79
N LYS A 266 31.13 4.87 12.97
CA LYS A 266 30.51 4.11 14.04
C LYS A 266 30.96 4.56 15.42
N ALA A 267 32.22 4.99 15.59
CA ALA A 267 32.74 5.55 16.82
C ALA A 267 32.04 6.87 17.20
N LYS A 268 31.50 7.61 16.26
CA LYS A 268 30.63 8.79 16.48
C LYS A 268 29.19 8.40 16.90
N GLY A 269 28.87 7.12 17.04
CA GLY A 269 27.55 6.62 17.43
C GLY A 269 26.58 6.36 16.27
N LEU A 270 27.03 6.52 15.04
CA LEU A 270 26.19 6.37 13.85
C LEU A 270 26.04 4.91 13.42
N LYS A 271 24.91 4.61 12.81
CA LYS A 271 24.71 3.45 11.95
C LYS A 271 25.01 3.86 10.51
N ILE A 272 25.63 2.94 9.77
CA ILE A 272 26.04 3.16 8.38
C ILE A 272 25.42 2.02 7.56
#